data_4b70e984090b77f0229db77bac66df74
#
_entry.id   4b70e984090b77f0229db77bac66df74
#
_cell.length_a   1.000
_cell.length_b   1.000
_cell.length_c   1.000
_cell.angle_alpha   90.00
_cell.angle_beta   90.00
_cell.angle_gamma   90.00
#
_symmetry.space_group_name_H-M   'P 1'
#
loop_
_entity.id
_entity.type
_entity.pdbx_description
1 polymer ?
#
loop_
_entity_poly.entity_id
_entity_poly.type
_entity_poly.pdbx_seq_one_letter_code
_entity_poly.pdbx_strand_id
1 'polypeptide(L)'
;MKQMIEIVDVLGREILDSRGNPTVEVEVYLDDGTMGRAAVPSGASTGVYEACELRDGDKGRYLGKGVEQAVEHVNEEIAEALIGLKALDQTYIDKLLIELDGTPNKSRLGANAILGASLACAKAAAESLGLPLYSYLGGVNAKTLPVPMMNILNGGAHATNNVDIQEFMVMPVGAKSWREALRMCAEVFHTLKTVLKENGTPAAGVGDEGGYAPNLKKDEDALKAIVAAIEAAGYKPYDDFMIAIDAATSEWYNEETGCYDLPKAKKTMTRQQLVNMWKKFAENYPIISLEDGMGENDWEGWALLTKALGSKVQLVGDDLFVTNTQRLKTGIEKHVANAILIKVNQIGTLTETLDAIQMANRAGYTAVVSHRSGETEDTTIADLAVALNAGQIKTGAPSRTDRVAKYNQLLRIEEELDDAAQYLGREAFFNLR
;
A
#
# COMPACT_ATOMS: atom_id res chain seq x y z
N MET A 1 35.03 -14.13 18.01
CA MET A 1 34.13 -15.16 17.44
C MET A 1 33.07 -14.39 16.66
N LYS A 2 32.87 -14.68 15.38
CA LYS A 2 31.63 -14.20 14.69
C LYS A 2 30.48 -14.94 15.35
N GLN A 3 29.62 -14.24 16.07
CA GLN A 3 28.38 -14.78 16.58
C GLN A 3 27.55 -15.13 15.34
N MET A 4 27.33 -16.41 15.10
CA MET A 4 26.39 -16.84 14.08
C MET A 4 25.01 -16.71 14.74
N ILE A 5 24.20 -15.76 14.23
CA ILE A 5 22.82 -15.57 14.69
C ILE A 5 21.99 -16.59 13.91
N GLU A 6 21.68 -17.72 14.57
CA GLU A 6 20.96 -18.84 13.92
C GLU A 6 19.48 -18.84 14.27
N ILE A 7 18.65 -19.20 13.31
CA ILE A 7 17.22 -19.44 13.52
C ILE A 7 17.10 -20.79 14.25
N VAL A 8 16.45 -20.78 15.42
CA VAL A 8 16.28 -21.98 16.25
C VAL A 8 14.85 -22.49 16.27
N ASP A 9 13.86 -21.61 15.96
CA ASP A 9 12.45 -22.00 15.87
C ASP A 9 11.66 -21.03 14.98
N VAL A 10 10.59 -21.55 14.35
CA VAL A 10 9.66 -20.79 13.50
C VAL A 10 8.26 -21.25 13.83
N LEU A 11 7.39 -20.33 14.25
CA LEU A 11 6.02 -20.63 14.65
C LEU A 11 5.02 -19.77 13.86
N GLY A 12 4.09 -20.42 13.18
CA GLY A 12 2.94 -19.79 12.54
C GLY A 12 1.69 -19.93 13.38
N ARG A 13 0.82 -18.91 13.33
CA ARG A 13 -0.53 -18.95 13.88
C ARG A 13 -1.53 -18.20 13.02
N GLU A 14 -2.79 -18.55 13.17
CA GLU A 14 -3.91 -17.81 12.62
C GLU A 14 -4.30 -16.68 13.58
N ILE A 15 -4.42 -15.46 13.05
CA ILE A 15 -4.95 -14.29 13.75
C ILE A 15 -6.07 -13.66 12.92
N LEU A 16 -6.75 -12.63 13.43
CA LEU A 16 -7.77 -11.90 12.68
C LEU A 16 -7.21 -10.59 12.11
N ASP A 17 -7.59 -10.30 10.86
CA ASP A 17 -7.36 -9.01 10.22
C ASP A 17 -8.41 -7.96 10.67
N SER A 18 -8.25 -6.71 10.21
CA SER A 18 -9.14 -5.58 10.52
C SER A 18 -10.59 -5.75 10.03
N ARG A 19 -10.86 -6.74 9.18
CA ARG A 19 -12.18 -7.12 8.70
C ARG A 19 -12.76 -8.31 9.44
N GLY A 20 -12.03 -8.89 10.41
CA GLY A 20 -12.39 -10.10 11.13
C GLY A 20 -12.22 -11.37 10.32
N ASN A 21 -11.44 -11.34 9.23
CA ASN A 21 -11.06 -12.55 8.50
C ASN A 21 -9.72 -13.08 9.03
N PRO A 22 -9.51 -14.41 9.00
CA PRO A 22 -8.22 -15.00 9.35
C PRO A 22 -7.08 -14.51 8.46
N THR A 23 -5.90 -14.35 9.06
CA THR A 23 -4.63 -14.14 8.37
C THR A 23 -3.49 -14.81 9.13
N VAL A 24 -2.30 -14.88 8.52
CA VAL A 24 -1.13 -15.56 9.08
C VAL A 24 -0.27 -14.59 9.87
N GLU A 25 0.15 -15.00 11.07
CA GLU A 25 1.22 -14.38 11.84
C GLU A 25 2.34 -15.38 12.05
N VAL A 26 3.60 -14.95 11.88
CA VAL A 26 4.79 -15.80 12.03
C VAL A 26 5.72 -15.19 13.06
N GLU A 27 6.28 -16.03 13.93
CA GLU A 27 7.38 -15.73 14.84
C GLU A 27 8.62 -16.53 14.45
N VAL A 28 9.78 -15.87 14.45
CA VAL A 28 11.09 -16.47 14.25
C VAL A 28 11.94 -16.22 15.48
N TYR A 29 12.47 -17.28 16.08
CA TYR A 29 13.30 -17.24 17.27
C TYR A 29 14.75 -17.51 16.91
N LEU A 30 15.69 -16.77 17.55
CA LEU A 30 17.12 -16.87 17.32
C LEU A 30 17.85 -17.47 18.52
N ASP A 31 19.06 -18.00 18.31
CA ASP A 31 19.90 -18.65 19.31
C ASP A 31 20.37 -17.72 20.45
N ASP A 32 20.30 -16.40 20.25
CA ASP A 32 20.56 -15.38 21.28
C ASP A 32 19.34 -15.05 22.15
N GLY A 33 18.19 -15.67 21.89
CA GLY A 33 16.93 -15.49 22.60
C GLY A 33 16.06 -14.35 22.07
N THR A 34 16.47 -13.67 21.00
CA THR A 34 15.61 -12.66 20.35
C THR A 34 14.54 -13.30 19.47
N MET A 35 13.49 -12.54 19.18
CA MET A 35 12.35 -12.98 18.39
C MET A 35 11.86 -11.86 17.47
N GLY A 36 11.57 -12.21 16.22
CA GLY A 36 10.85 -11.34 15.28
C GLY A 36 9.44 -11.87 15.00
N ARG A 37 8.45 -10.98 14.97
CA ARG A 37 7.06 -11.31 14.65
C ARG A 37 6.55 -10.47 13.50
N ALA A 38 5.88 -11.10 12.56
CA ALA A 38 5.23 -10.42 11.44
C ALA A 38 3.83 -10.98 11.18
N ALA A 39 2.87 -10.08 10.99
CA ALA A 39 1.52 -10.42 10.58
C ALA A 39 1.29 -9.98 9.13
N VAL A 40 0.66 -10.85 8.34
CA VAL A 40 0.50 -10.66 6.90
C VAL A 40 -0.80 -9.94 6.59
N PRO A 41 -0.80 -8.86 5.78
CA PRO A 41 -2.02 -8.21 5.33
C PRO A 41 -2.75 -9.03 4.25
N SER A 42 -4.05 -8.74 4.04
CA SER A 42 -4.92 -9.44 3.09
C SER A 42 -5.69 -8.47 2.21
N GLY A 43 -5.76 -8.73 0.91
CA GLY A 43 -6.54 -7.93 -0.03
C GLY A 43 -8.06 -8.21 0.04
N ALA A 44 -8.90 -7.23 -0.33
CA ALA A 44 -10.33 -7.44 -0.60
C ALA A 44 -10.55 -7.86 -2.05
N SER A 45 -9.95 -7.13 -2.99
CA SER A 45 -9.76 -7.49 -4.38
C SER A 45 -8.31 -7.93 -4.58
N THR A 46 -8.10 -8.97 -5.37
CA THR A 46 -6.75 -9.45 -5.73
C THR A 46 -6.60 -9.33 -7.23
N GLY A 47 -5.55 -8.63 -7.68
CA GLY A 47 -5.17 -8.58 -9.09
C GLY A 47 -4.85 -9.99 -9.62
N VAL A 48 -5.17 -10.26 -10.88
CA VAL A 48 -4.97 -11.58 -11.52
C VAL A 48 -3.50 -12.04 -11.45
N TYR A 49 -2.57 -11.10 -11.34
CA TYR A 49 -1.13 -11.35 -11.36
C TYR A 49 -0.47 -11.33 -9.98
N GLU A 50 -1.26 -11.18 -8.90
CA GLU A 50 -0.74 -11.24 -7.52
C GLU A 50 -0.26 -12.65 -7.15
N ALA A 51 0.71 -12.72 -6.24
CA ALA A 51 1.07 -13.98 -5.59
C ALA A 51 -0.12 -14.54 -4.80
N CYS A 52 -0.20 -15.87 -4.73
CA CYS A 52 -1.36 -16.58 -4.19
C CYS A 52 -1.45 -16.46 -2.66
N GLU A 53 -2.47 -15.81 -2.16
CA GLU A 53 -2.87 -15.91 -0.76
C GLU A 53 -3.59 -17.24 -0.55
N LEU A 54 -2.96 -18.18 0.16
CA LEU A 54 -3.52 -19.51 0.37
C LEU A 54 -4.65 -19.44 1.41
N ARG A 55 -5.82 -19.92 1.00
CA ARG A 55 -7.03 -20.05 1.82
C ARG A 55 -7.50 -21.50 1.82
N ASP A 56 -8.02 -21.96 2.97
CA ASP A 56 -8.43 -23.34 3.14
C ASP A 56 -9.61 -23.76 2.26
N GLY A 57 -10.52 -22.81 1.93
CA GLY A 57 -11.70 -23.07 1.13
C GLY A 57 -12.81 -23.84 1.86
N ASP A 58 -12.58 -24.29 3.10
CA ASP A 58 -13.58 -24.97 3.93
C ASP A 58 -14.67 -24.01 4.39
N LYS A 59 -15.84 -24.09 3.78
CA LYS A 59 -16.99 -23.23 4.10
C LYS A 59 -17.53 -23.43 5.53
N GLY A 60 -17.21 -24.54 6.18
CA GLY A 60 -17.58 -24.83 7.57
C GLY A 60 -16.77 -24.03 8.59
N ARG A 61 -15.65 -23.45 8.16
CA ARG A 61 -14.73 -22.68 9.00
C ARG A 61 -14.43 -21.33 8.34
N TYR A 62 -14.71 -20.23 9.06
CA TYR A 62 -14.52 -18.84 8.57
C TYR A 62 -15.08 -18.60 7.16
N LEU A 63 -16.16 -19.29 6.79
CA LEU A 63 -16.83 -19.17 5.48
C LEU A 63 -15.89 -19.46 4.28
N GLY A 64 -14.88 -20.32 4.47
CA GLY A 64 -13.88 -20.67 3.47
C GLY A 64 -12.62 -19.81 3.50
N LYS A 65 -12.52 -18.83 4.41
CA LYS A 65 -11.40 -17.90 4.49
C LYS A 65 -10.32 -18.30 5.52
N GLY A 66 -10.39 -19.49 6.12
CA GLY A 66 -9.37 -20.01 7.03
C GLY A 66 -7.99 -20.05 6.38
N VAL A 67 -6.94 -20.08 7.21
CA VAL A 67 -5.53 -20.13 6.77
C VAL A 67 -4.73 -21.25 7.49
N GLU A 68 -5.44 -22.29 7.94
CA GLU A 68 -4.80 -23.42 8.65
C GLU A 68 -3.73 -24.10 7.80
N GLN A 69 -3.98 -24.32 6.49
CA GLN A 69 -2.99 -24.89 5.59
C GLN A 69 -1.73 -24.02 5.49
N ALA A 70 -1.88 -22.71 5.35
CA ALA A 70 -0.74 -21.80 5.33
C ALA A 70 0.05 -21.82 6.66
N VAL A 71 -0.67 -21.88 7.79
CA VAL A 71 -0.06 -22.02 9.12
C VAL A 71 0.67 -23.36 9.28
N GLU A 72 0.09 -24.46 8.80
CA GLU A 72 0.73 -25.77 8.79
C GLU A 72 2.03 -25.77 7.95
N HIS A 73 2.01 -25.14 6.76
CA HIS A 73 3.22 -24.98 5.95
C HIS A 73 4.31 -24.18 6.67
N VAL A 74 3.94 -23.15 7.47
CA VAL A 74 4.92 -22.42 8.29
C VAL A 74 5.52 -23.32 9.35
N ASN A 75 4.69 -24.07 10.09
CA ASN A 75 5.10 -24.87 11.24
C ASN A 75 5.85 -26.15 10.86
N GLU A 76 5.71 -26.60 9.63
CA GLU A 76 6.35 -27.83 9.13
C GLU A 76 7.45 -27.52 8.12
N GLU A 77 7.11 -27.39 6.83
CA GLU A 77 8.10 -27.30 5.74
C GLU A 77 8.98 -26.04 5.82
N ILE A 78 8.39 -24.88 6.13
CA ILE A 78 9.14 -23.62 6.22
C ILE A 78 10.04 -23.62 7.46
N ALA A 79 9.52 -24.08 8.60
CA ALA A 79 10.32 -24.20 9.82
C ALA A 79 11.51 -25.14 9.62
N GLU A 80 11.29 -26.36 9.05
CA GLU A 80 12.35 -27.31 8.76
C GLU A 80 13.42 -26.71 7.83
N ALA A 81 13.03 -25.94 6.83
CA ALA A 81 13.94 -25.32 5.88
C ALA A 81 14.75 -24.15 6.46
N LEU A 82 14.21 -23.42 7.45
CA LEU A 82 14.84 -22.22 8.00
C LEU A 82 15.67 -22.47 9.25
N ILE A 83 15.33 -23.46 10.09
CA ILE A 83 16.06 -23.79 11.32
C ILE A 83 17.52 -24.14 10.97
N GLY A 84 18.46 -23.51 11.70
CA GLY A 84 19.91 -23.64 11.49
C GLY A 84 20.49 -22.66 10.46
N LEU A 85 19.65 -21.87 9.77
CA LEU A 85 20.13 -20.82 8.88
C LEU A 85 20.52 -19.56 9.66
N LYS A 86 21.38 -18.74 9.05
CA LYS A 86 21.73 -17.42 9.57
C LYS A 86 20.63 -16.42 9.30
N ALA A 87 20.04 -15.85 10.33
CA ALA A 87 18.98 -14.86 10.21
C ALA A 87 19.37 -13.60 9.40
N LEU A 88 20.67 -13.29 9.31
CA LEU A 88 21.18 -12.14 8.55
C LEU A 88 21.23 -12.35 7.04
N ASP A 89 21.08 -13.57 6.56
CA ASP A 89 21.19 -13.90 5.13
C ASP A 89 19.82 -13.80 4.42
N GLN A 90 19.13 -12.63 4.58
CA GLN A 90 17.75 -12.42 4.09
C GLN A 90 17.54 -12.84 2.62
N THR A 91 18.45 -12.44 1.73
CA THR A 91 18.31 -12.78 0.30
C THR A 91 18.40 -14.27 0.04
N TYR A 92 19.19 -15.01 0.83
CA TYR A 92 19.25 -16.46 0.76
C TYR A 92 17.98 -17.12 1.31
N ILE A 93 17.49 -16.61 2.45
CA ILE A 93 16.23 -17.08 3.08
C ILE A 93 15.07 -16.92 2.09
N ASP A 94 14.89 -15.76 1.51
CA ASP A 94 13.80 -15.50 0.57
C ASP A 94 13.90 -16.35 -0.70
N LYS A 95 15.12 -16.51 -1.23
CA LYS A 95 15.37 -17.38 -2.36
C LYS A 95 15.01 -18.84 -2.04
N LEU A 96 15.40 -19.33 -0.86
CA LEU A 96 15.09 -20.69 -0.41
C LEU A 96 13.57 -20.89 -0.30
N LEU A 97 12.83 -19.92 0.27
CA LEU A 97 11.39 -19.99 0.39
C LEU A 97 10.69 -20.04 -0.99
N ILE A 98 11.17 -19.27 -1.95
CA ILE A 98 10.68 -19.29 -3.34
C ILE A 98 10.97 -20.64 -4.00
N GLU A 99 12.18 -21.17 -3.84
CA GLU A 99 12.57 -22.46 -4.39
C GLU A 99 11.80 -23.62 -3.72
N LEU A 100 11.53 -23.51 -2.41
CA LEU A 100 10.75 -24.48 -1.66
C LEU A 100 9.30 -24.53 -2.16
N ASP A 101 8.66 -23.39 -2.44
CA ASP A 101 7.34 -23.34 -3.05
C ASP A 101 7.35 -23.93 -4.48
N GLY A 102 8.30 -23.53 -5.31
CA GLY A 102 8.54 -24.05 -6.65
C GLY A 102 7.48 -23.67 -7.69
N THR A 103 6.49 -22.83 -7.35
CA THR A 103 5.47 -22.34 -8.29
C THR A 103 5.69 -20.86 -8.64
N PRO A 104 5.27 -20.40 -9.84
CA PRO A 104 5.51 -19.02 -10.28
C PRO A 104 4.85 -17.96 -9.39
N ASN A 105 3.74 -18.28 -8.74
CA ASN A 105 2.92 -17.36 -7.95
C ASN A 105 2.78 -17.78 -6.48
N LYS A 106 3.67 -18.64 -5.98
CA LYS A 106 3.68 -19.11 -4.58
C LYS A 106 2.36 -19.82 -4.16
N SER A 107 1.75 -20.57 -5.09
CA SER A 107 0.45 -21.20 -4.85
C SER A 107 0.51 -22.51 -4.06
N ARG A 108 1.70 -23.09 -3.86
CA ARG A 108 1.85 -24.34 -3.10
C ARG A 108 1.89 -24.08 -1.59
N LEU A 109 2.80 -23.25 -1.13
CA LEU A 109 2.92 -22.92 0.30
C LEU A 109 2.01 -21.76 0.70
N GLY A 110 1.72 -20.88 -0.24
CA GLY A 110 1.02 -19.62 -0.04
C GLY A 110 1.96 -18.43 0.16
N ALA A 111 1.72 -17.36 -0.57
CA ALA A 111 2.48 -16.12 -0.41
C ALA A 111 2.33 -15.53 1.00
N ASN A 112 1.21 -15.77 1.68
CA ASN A 112 0.98 -15.37 3.07
C ASN A 112 1.92 -16.11 4.04
N ALA A 113 2.11 -17.42 3.90
CA ALA A 113 3.05 -18.19 4.72
C ALA A 113 4.50 -17.73 4.47
N ILE A 114 4.88 -17.60 3.20
CA ILE A 114 6.22 -17.19 2.78
C ILE A 114 6.55 -15.78 3.27
N LEU A 115 5.65 -14.81 3.07
CA LEU A 115 5.86 -13.43 3.49
C LEU A 115 5.96 -13.30 5.00
N GLY A 116 5.11 -14.01 5.75
CA GLY A 116 5.17 -14.03 7.21
C GLY A 116 6.56 -14.44 7.71
N ALA A 117 7.10 -15.55 7.18
CA ALA A 117 8.43 -16.03 7.52
C ALA A 117 9.54 -15.04 7.08
N SER A 118 9.49 -14.53 5.86
CA SER A 118 10.44 -13.55 5.32
C SER A 118 10.56 -12.30 6.20
N LEU A 119 9.43 -11.68 6.56
CA LEU A 119 9.39 -10.48 7.39
C LEU A 119 9.77 -10.76 8.84
N ALA A 120 9.35 -11.89 9.40
CA ALA A 120 9.71 -12.27 10.77
C ALA A 120 11.22 -12.51 10.92
N CYS A 121 11.88 -13.12 9.93
CA CYS A 121 13.34 -13.25 9.89
C CYS A 121 14.04 -11.89 9.89
N ALA A 122 13.59 -10.94 9.06
CA ALA A 122 14.16 -9.60 9.02
C ALA A 122 14.03 -8.87 10.37
N LYS A 123 12.86 -8.98 11.01
CA LYS A 123 12.61 -8.39 12.34
C LYS A 123 13.46 -9.04 13.43
N ALA A 124 13.59 -10.36 13.45
CA ALA A 124 14.43 -11.07 14.38
C ALA A 124 15.90 -10.67 14.23
N ALA A 125 16.38 -10.58 12.98
CA ALA A 125 17.74 -10.13 12.68
C ALA A 125 18.00 -8.68 13.13
N ALA A 126 17.06 -7.77 12.92
CA ALA A 126 17.15 -6.38 13.37
C ALA A 126 17.23 -6.29 14.90
N GLU A 127 16.33 -7.00 15.60
CA GLU A 127 16.29 -7.08 17.07
C GLU A 127 17.59 -7.63 17.66
N SER A 128 18.12 -8.72 17.10
CA SER A 128 19.38 -9.33 17.51
C SER A 128 20.59 -8.37 17.37
N LEU A 129 20.53 -7.48 16.39
CA LEU A 129 21.56 -6.45 16.20
C LEU A 129 21.32 -5.19 17.05
N GLY A 130 20.19 -5.11 17.77
CA GLY A 130 19.78 -3.92 18.52
C GLY A 130 19.49 -2.72 17.61
N LEU A 131 19.01 -2.97 16.37
CA LEU A 131 18.69 -1.93 15.39
C LEU A 131 17.18 -1.85 15.17
N PRO A 132 16.61 -0.63 15.05
CA PRO A 132 15.27 -0.48 14.52
C PRO A 132 15.18 -1.08 13.11
N LEU A 133 14.03 -1.62 12.75
CA LEU A 133 13.85 -2.32 11.46
C LEU A 133 14.17 -1.41 10.26
N TYR A 134 13.74 -0.14 10.28
CA TYR A 134 14.05 0.80 9.20
C TYR A 134 15.55 1.02 9.02
N SER A 135 16.31 1.05 10.11
CA SER A 135 17.78 1.23 10.09
C SER A 135 18.50 -0.04 9.64
N TYR A 136 18.00 -1.22 10.06
CA TYR A 136 18.54 -2.51 9.61
C TYR A 136 18.37 -2.69 8.08
N LEU A 137 17.18 -2.41 7.54
CA LEU A 137 16.88 -2.59 6.13
C LEU A 137 17.50 -1.51 5.22
N GLY A 138 17.51 -0.25 5.69
CA GLY A 138 17.91 0.90 4.86
C GLY A 138 19.34 1.38 5.10
N GLY A 139 20.00 0.86 6.15
CA GLY A 139 21.35 1.27 6.54
C GLY A 139 21.41 2.71 7.04
N VAL A 140 22.59 3.27 7.07
CA VAL A 140 22.90 4.58 7.69
C VAL A 140 22.24 5.79 7.03
N ASN A 141 21.62 5.62 5.84
CA ASN A 141 20.99 6.72 5.12
C ASN A 141 19.43 6.67 5.18
N ALA A 142 18.86 5.75 5.94
CA ALA A 142 17.40 5.67 6.17
C ALA A 142 16.97 6.83 7.09
N LYS A 143 16.35 7.89 6.51
CA LYS A 143 16.01 9.12 7.25
C LYS A 143 14.84 9.90 6.66
N THR A 144 14.28 9.47 5.54
CA THR A 144 13.19 10.20 4.87
C THR A 144 11.85 9.69 5.34
N LEU A 145 11.11 10.53 6.06
CA LEU A 145 9.71 10.30 6.43
C LEU A 145 8.83 10.45 5.19
N PRO A 146 7.93 9.50 4.92
CA PRO A 146 7.12 9.52 3.71
C PRO A 146 5.99 10.56 3.78
N VAL A 147 5.63 11.19 2.66
CA VAL A 147 4.38 11.96 2.53
C VAL A 147 3.22 10.97 2.52
N PRO A 148 2.23 11.12 3.43
CA PRO A 148 1.11 10.19 3.47
C PRO A 148 0.07 10.52 2.38
N MET A 149 -0.49 9.48 1.78
CA MET A 149 -1.75 9.50 1.05
C MET A 149 -2.84 9.03 2.00
N MET A 150 -3.51 9.94 2.72
CA MET A 150 -4.54 9.55 3.70
C MET A 150 -5.91 9.47 3.04
N ASN A 151 -6.46 8.27 2.96
CA ASN A 151 -7.77 8.01 2.38
C ASN A 151 -8.88 8.52 3.31
N ILE A 152 -9.47 9.67 3.00
CA ILE A 152 -10.47 10.32 3.85
C ILE A 152 -11.91 10.20 3.32
N LEU A 153 -12.09 9.78 2.04
CA LEU A 153 -13.40 9.56 1.45
C LEU A 153 -13.36 8.36 0.50
N ASN A 154 -14.29 7.42 0.69
CA ASN A 154 -14.38 6.16 -0.04
C ASN A 154 -15.58 6.09 -0.98
N GLY A 155 -15.38 5.41 -2.10
CA GLY A 155 -16.39 4.95 -3.05
C GLY A 155 -16.04 3.56 -3.59
N GLY A 156 -16.35 3.29 -4.85
CA GLY A 156 -16.04 2.05 -5.53
C GLY A 156 -16.45 0.80 -4.74
N ALA A 157 -15.60 -0.20 -4.71
CA ALA A 157 -15.79 -1.43 -3.94
C ALA A 157 -15.65 -1.21 -2.42
N HIS A 158 -14.99 -0.13 -1.98
CA HIS A 158 -14.76 0.18 -0.57
C HIS A 158 -15.96 0.82 0.15
N ALA A 159 -17.04 1.13 -0.57
CA ALA A 159 -18.25 1.73 0.01
C ALA A 159 -19.52 1.35 -0.73
N THR A 160 -20.62 1.15 0.01
CA THR A 160 -21.95 0.89 -0.54
C THR A 160 -22.70 2.18 -0.92
N ASN A 161 -21.98 3.19 -1.40
CA ASN A 161 -22.51 4.47 -1.85
C ASN A 161 -22.58 4.54 -3.38
N ASN A 162 -22.89 5.73 -3.92
CA ASN A 162 -23.06 5.97 -5.35
C ASN A 162 -21.86 6.65 -6.04
N VAL A 163 -20.66 6.56 -5.45
CA VAL A 163 -19.41 7.09 -6.00
C VAL A 163 -18.64 5.95 -6.67
N ASP A 164 -18.27 6.10 -7.95
CA ASP A 164 -17.56 5.07 -8.72
C ASP A 164 -16.06 5.00 -8.35
N ILE A 165 -15.41 6.15 -8.18
CA ILE A 165 -14.00 6.24 -7.77
C ILE A 165 -13.81 5.66 -6.37
N GLN A 166 -12.79 4.80 -6.20
CA GLN A 166 -12.63 4.00 -5.00
C GLN A 166 -12.12 4.78 -3.78
N GLU A 167 -11.10 5.64 -3.97
CA GLU A 167 -10.48 6.39 -2.89
C GLU A 167 -10.14 7.82 -3.27
N PHE A 168 -10.39 8.73 -2.32
CA PHE A 168 -9.94 10.11 -2.40
C PHE A 168 -9.07 10.40 -1.18
N MET A 169 -7.83 10.75 -1.44
CA MET A 169 -6.79 10.90 -0.43
C MET A 169 -6.28 12.33 -0.37
N VAL A 170 -5.92 12.78 0.82
CA VAL A 170 -5.22 14.06 1.02
C VAL A 170 -3.74 13.82 1.27
N MET A 171 -2.92 14.72 0.72
CA MET A 171 -1.46 14.68 0.83
C MET A 171 -0.95 16.02 1.36
N PRO A 172 -0.39 16.10 2.59
CA PRO A 172 0.07 17.35 3.23
C PRO A 172 1.47 17.73 2.72
N VAL A 173 1.57 18.11 1.46
CA VAL A 173 2.85 18.42 0.78
C VAL A 173 3.53 19.71 1.29
N GLY A 174 2.78 20.58 1.99
CA GLY A 174 3.30 21.81 2.59
C GLY A 174 3.81 21.65 4.03
N ALA A 175 3.61 20.49 4.67
CA ALA A 175 4.10 20.22 6.01
C ALA A 175 5.65 20.18 6.04
N LYS A 176 6.23 20.50 7.21
CA LYS A 176 7.69 20.55 7.40
C LYS A 176 8.24 19.36 8.17
N SER A 177 7.37 18.53 8.76
CA SER A 177 7.71 17.36 9.53
C SER A 177 6.58 16.34 9.43
N TRP A 178 6.88 15.08 9.79
CA TRP A 178 5.85 14.04 9.84
C TRP A 178 4.76 14.35 10.88
N ARG A 179 5.18 14.81 12.06
CA ARG A 179 4.25 15.22 13.13
C ARG A 179 3.28 16.31 12.67
N GLU A 180 3.77 17.31 11.93
CA GLU A 180 2.92 18.35 11.36
C GLU A 180 1.98 17.77 10.29
N ALA A 181 2.48 16.95 9.40
CA ALA A 181 1.72 16.28 8.36
C ALA A 181 0.54 15.48 8.93
N LEU A 182 0.80 14.67 9.96
CA LEU A 182 -0.22 13.87 10.62
C LEU A 182 -1.31 14.74 11.29
N ARG A 183 -0.90 15.82 11.98
CA ARG A 183 -1.83 16.79 12.59
C ARG A 183 -2.72 17.44 11.54
N MET A 184 -2.13 17.97 10.48
CA MET A 184 -2.85 18.61 9.39
C MET A 184 -3.89 17.69 8.77
N CYS A 185 -3.52 16.44 8.48
CA CYS A 185 -4.44 15.45 7.93
C CYS A 185 -5.60 15.12 8.90
N ALA A 186 -5.33 14.98 10.19
CA ALA A 186 -6.36 14.70 11.19
C ALA A 186 -7.36 15.87 11.29
N GLU A 187 -6.89 17.13 11.26
CA GLU A 187 -7.73 18.32 11.26
C GLU A 187 -8.62 18.39 10.02
N VAL A 188 -8.09 18.15 8.82
CA VAL A 188 -8.88 18.08 7.57
C VAL A 188 -9.89 16.95 7.62
N PHE A 189 -9.50 15.76 8.10
CA PHE A 189 -10.40 14.61 8.23
C PHE A 189 -11.60 14.91 9.13
N HIS A 190 -11.39 15.53 10.30
CA HIS A 190 -12.48 15.91 11.19
C HIS A 190 -13.34 17.03 10.59
N THR A 191 -12.74 18.00 9.91
CA THR A 191 -13.45 19.09 9.24
C THR A 191 -14.32 18.57 8.09
N LEU A 192 -13.84 17.57 7.33
CA LEU A 192 -14.62 16.93 6.26
C LEU A 192 -15.94 16.37 6.76
N LYS A 193 -15.98 15.77 7.95
CA LYS A 193 -17.23 15.28 8.57
C LYS A 193 -18.26 16.40 8.74
N THR A 194 -17.81 17.59 9.14
CA THR A 194 -18.66 18.75 9.31
C THR A 194 -19.16 19.27 7.96
N VAL A 195 -18.27 19.42 6.99
CA VAL A 195 -18.61 19.86 5.62
C VAL A 195 -19.63 18.92 4.97
N LEU A 196 -19.45 17.60 5.08
CA LEU A 196 -20.40 16.63 4.55
C LEU A 196 -21.78 16.76 5.19
N LYS A 197 -21.84 16.99 6.51
CA LYS A 197 -23.10 17.20 7.24
C LYS A 197 -23.81 18.46 6.78
N GLU A 198 -23.09 19.57 6.65
CA GLU A 198 -23.63 20.89 6.22
C GLU A 198 -24.13 20.83 4.78
N ASN A 199 -23.49 20.06 3.91
CA ASN A 199 -23.91 19.83 2.54
C ASN A 199 -25.09 18.87 2.40
N GLY A 200 -25.66 18.38 3.50
CA GLY A 200 -26.77 17.45 3.51
C GLY A 200 -26.42 16.02 3.05
N THR A 201 -25.15 15.67 3.06
CA THR A 201 -24.61 14.34 2.69
C THR A 201 -23.81 13.73 3.84
N PRO A 202 -24.37 13.58 5.06
CA PRO A 202 -23.64 13.05 6.19
C PRO A 202 -23.17 11.64 5.91
N ALA A 203 -21.93 11.32 6.32
CA ALA A 203 -21.44 9.96 6.29
C ALA A 203 -22.03 9.17 7.48
N ALA A 204 -22.67 8.03 7.19
CA ALA A 204 -23.23 7.16 8.21
C ALA A 204 -22.16 6.36 8.98
N GLY A 205 -20.96 6.24 8.42
CA GLY A 205 -19.83 5.50 8.98
C GLY A 205 -18.57 5.72 8.17
N VAL A 206 -17.60 4.85 8.42
CA VAL A 206 -16.32 4.80 7.67
C VAL A 206 -16.20 3.47 6.92
N GLY A 207 -15.48 3.48 5.80
CA GLY A 207 -15.14 2.28 5.04
C GLY A 207 -14.06 1.43 5.71
N ASP A 208 -13.64 0.37 5.04
CA ASP A 208 -12.63 -0.59 5.54
C ASP A 208 -11.28 0.09 5.85
N GLU A 209 -10.97 1.17 5.17
CA GLU A 209 -9.73 1.94 5.34
C GLU A 209 -9.89 3.20 6.21
N GLY A 210 -11.04 3.37 6.84
CA GLY A 210 -11.31 4.45 7.79
C GLY A 210 -11.81 5.75 7.19
N GLY A 211 -11.85 5.91 5.87
CA GLY A 211 -12.42 7.07 5.17
C GLY A 211 -13.95 7.12 5.25
N TYR A 212 -14.53 8.32 5.18
CA TYR A 212 -15.99 8.50 5.14
C TYR A 212 -16.61 7.95 3.86
N ALA A 213 -17.83 7.45 3.93
CA ALA A 213 -18.57 6.87 2.80
C ALA A 213 -19.91 7.59 2.57
N PRO A 214 -19.92 8.88 2.17
CA PRO A 214 -21.15 9.61 1.94
C PRO A 214 -21.82 9.21 0.62
N ASN A 215 -23.15 9.38 0.52
CA ASN A 215 -23.85 9.33 -0.75
C ASN A 215 -23.76 10.71 -1.45
N LEU A 216 -23.02 10.74 -2.56
CA LEU A 216 -22.82 11.94 -3.37
C LEU A 216 -23.53 11.80 -4.71
N LYS A 217 -23.82 12.92 -5.40
CA LYS A 217 -24.50 12.87 -6.70
C LYS A 217 -23.58 12.39 -7.82
N LYS A 218 -22.26 12.64 -7.70
CA LYS A 218 -21.23 12.26 -8.67
C LYS A 218 -19.85 12.31 -8.01
N ASP A 219 -18.84 11.66 -8.62
CA ASP A 219 -17.47 11.59 -8.12
C ASP A 219 -16.83 12.99 -7.88
N GLU A 220 -17.10 13.93 -8.77
CA GLU A 220 -16.59 15.30 -8.65
C GLU A 220 -17.03 16.02 -7.35
N ASP A 221 -18.16 15.62 -6.76
CA ASP A 221 -18.64 16.21 -5.50
C ASP A 221 -17.78 15.78 -4.31
N ALA A 222 -17.08 14.63 -4.40
CA ALA A 222 -16.07 14.22 -3.42
C ALA A 222 -14.88 15.20 -3.44
N LEU A 223 -14.36 15.53 -4.63
CA LEU A 223 -13.26 16.50 -4.77
C LEU A 223 -13.62 17.87 -4.22
N LYS A 224 -14.85 18.33 -4.49
CA LYS A 224 -15.35 19.61 -3.95
C LYS A 224 -15.44 19.59 -2.43
N ALA A 225 -15.96 18.51 -1.85
CA ALA A 225 -16.07 18.38 -0.39
C ALA A 225 -14.69 18.37 0.29
N ILE A 226 -13.70 17.70 -0.32
CA ILE A 226 -12.33 17.67 0.20
C ILE A 226 -11.67 19.05 0.11
N VAL A 227 -11.78 19.74 -1.02
CA VAL A 227 -11.25 21.11 -1.15
C VAL A 227 -11.88 22.03 -0.11
N ALA A 228 -13.21 22.00 0.03
CA ALA A 228 -13.91 22.78 1.06
C ALA A 228 -13.45 22.42 2.49
N ALA A 229 -13.16 21.15 2.76
CA ALA A 229 -12.65 20.71 4.07
C ALA A 229 -11.23 21.21 4.33
N ILE A 230 -10.35 21.22 3.32
CA ILE A 230 -8.99 21.77 3.42
C ILE A 230 -9.06 23.27 3.76
N GLU A 231 -9.88 24.04 3.03
CA GLU A 231 -10.07 25.49 3.24
C GLU A 231 -10.71 25.79 4.61
N ALA A 232 -11.75 25.05 4.99
CA ALA A 232 -12.43 25.21 6.27
C ALA A 232 -11.55 24.83 7.47
N ALA A 233 -10.58 23.92 7.28
CA ALA A 233 -9.54 23.60 8.27
C ALA A 233 -8.43 24.68 8.36
N GLY A 234 -8.47 25.70 7.52
CA GLY A 234 -7.51 26.81 7.50
C GLY A 234 -6.27 26.58 6.64
N TYR A 235 -6.29 25.56 5.78
CA TYR A 235 -5.20 25.24 4.87
C TYR A 235 -5.49 25.67 3.43
N LYS A 236 -4.42 25.74 2.62
CA LYS A 236 -4.50 26.16 1.22
C LYS A 236 -4.37 24.95 0.29
N PRO A 237 -5.41 24.67 -0.55
CA PRO A 237 -5.27 23.77 -1.68
C PRO A 237 -4.09 24.21 -2.57
N TYR A 238 -3.39 23.27 -3.18
CA TYR A 238 -2.17 23.40 -3.96
C TYR A 238 -0.90 23.71 -3.15
N ASP A 239 -0.95 24.53 -2.09
CA ASP A 239 0.23 24.90 -1.31
C ASP A 239 0.48 23.91 -0.17
N ASP A 240 -0.51 23.78 0.74
CA ASP A 240 -0.41 22.92 1.92
C ASP A 240 -0.83 21.49 1.61
N PHE A 241 -1.87 21.34 0.79
CA PHE A 241 -2.44 20.03 0.43
C PHE A 241 -2.59 19.84 -1.07
N MET A 242 -2.27 18.63 -1.50
CA MET A 242 -2.67 18.05 -2.78
C MET A 242 -3.64 16.88 -2.54
N ILE A 243 -4.29 16.43 -3.61
CA ILE A 243 -5.22 15.29 -3.61
C ILE A 243 -4.60 14.15 -4.41
N ALA A 244 -4.71 12.94 -3.90
CA ALA A 244 -4.48 11.70 -4.65
C ALA A 244 -5.80 10.95 -4.83
N ILE A 245 -5.93 10.26 -5.96
CA ILE A 245 -7.10 9.44 -6.31
C ILE A 245 -6.61 8.02 -6.57
N ASP A 246 -7.33 7.02 -6.05
CA ASP A 246 -7.31 5.65 -6.54
C ASP A 246 -8.63 5.37 -7.25
N ALA A 247 -8.55 5.15 -8.55
CA ALA A 247 -9.73 4.97 -9.38
C ALA A 247 -10.18 3.51 -9.52
N ALA A 248 -9.26 2.55 -9.33
CA ALA A 248 -9.48 1.12 -9.48
C ALA A 248 -10.23 0.76 -10.77
N THR A 249 -9.81 1.36 -11.89
CA THR A 249 -10.56 1.28 -13.17
C THR A 249 -10.55 -0.09 -13.82
N SER A 250 -9.76 -1.04 -13.32
CA SER A 250 -9.85 -2.45 -13.74
C SER A 250 -11.27 -3.02 -13.52
N GLU A 251 -11.98 -2.56 -12.47
CA GLU A 251 -13.37 -2.94 -12.21
C GLU A 251 -14.37 -2.40 -13.25
N TRP A 252 -13.98 -1.37 -14.01
CA TRP A 252 -14.83 -0.75 -15.04
C TRP A 252 -14.48 -1.22 -16.44
N TYR A 253 -13.29 -1.80 -16.62
CA TYR A 253 -12.76 -2.11 -17.93
C TYR A 253 -13.44 -3.36 -18.52
N ASN A 254 -14.01 -3.21 -19.71
CA ASN A 254 -14.59 -4.29 -20.49
C ASN A 254 -13.62 -4.66 -21.62
N GLU A 255 -12.94 -5.80 -21.49
CA GLU A 255 -11.94 -6.26 -22.46
C GLU A 255 -12.50 -6.52 -23.85
N GLU A 256 -13.77 -6.93 -23.98
CA GLU A 256 -14.41 -7.22 -25.27
C GLU A 256 -14.63 -5.94 -26.08
N THR A 257 -15.04 -4.86 -25.40
CA THR A 257 -15.37 -3.58 -26.05
C THR A 257 -14.25 -2.57 -26.05
N GLY A 258 -13.25 -2.73 -25.17
CA GLY A 258 -12.20 -1.75 -24.90
C GLY A 258 -12.74 -0.46 -24.26
N CYS A 259 -13.92 -0.51 -23.65
CA CYS A 259 -14.57 0.61 -22.96
C CYS A 259 -14.58 0.43 -21.45
N TYR A 260 -14.95 1.49 -20.75
CA TYR A 260 -15.08 1.55 -19.30
C TYR A 260 -16.54 1.76 -18.91
N ASP A 261 -17.10 0.79 -18.21
CA ASP A 261 -18.50 0.81 -17.75
C ASP A 261 -18.55 1.21 -16.28
N LEU A 262 -18.86 2.48 -15.99
CA LEU A 262 -18.98 3.00 -14.63
C LEU A 262 -20.29 2.49 -14.01
N PRO A 263 -20.25 1.58 -13.01
CA PRO A 263 -21.42 0.84 -12.58
C PRO A 263 -22.44 1.70 -11.84
N LYS A 264 -21.98 2.68 -11.05
CA LYS A 264 -22.85 3.54 -10.23
C LYS A 264 -23.36 4.74 -11.02
N ALA A 265 -22.53 5.35 -11.85
CA ALA A 265 -22.94 6.42 -12.77
C ALA A 265 -23.75 5.90 -13.97
N LYS A 266 -23.78 4.59 -14.22
CA LYS A 266 -24.44 3.92 -15.37
C LYS A 266 -24.03 4.55 -16.70
N LYS A 267 -22.73 4.72 -16.88
CA LYS A 267 -22.16 5.41 -18.04
C LYS A 267 -21.03 4.58 -18.62
N THR A 268 -21.03 4.41 -19.94
CA THR A 268 -19.90 3.82 -20.68
C THR A 268 -19.01 4.92 -21.25
N MET A 269 -17.71 4.78 -21.14
CA MET A 269 -16.68 5.70 -21.65
C MET A 269 -15.69 4.95 -22.52
N THR A 270 -15.27 5.57 -23.62
CA THR A 270 -14.07 5.12 -24.34
C THR A 270 -12.81 5.52 -23.57
N ARG A 271 -11.66 4.90 -23.89
CA ARG A 271 -10.33 5.30 -23.35
C ARG A 271 -10.11 6.80 -23.40
N GLN A 272 -10.37 7.41 -24.58
CA GLN A 272 -10.16 8.86 -24.76
C GLN A 272 -11.09 9.71 -23.87
N GLN A 273 -12.34 9.29 -23.68
CA GLN A 273 -13.29 9.99 -22.83
C GLN A 273 -12.86 9.91 -21.35
N LEU A 274 -12.36 8.75 -20.92
CA LEU A 274 -11.84 8.57 -19.57
C LEU A 274 -10.60 9.43 -19.33
N VAL A 275 -9.63 9.43 -20.25
CA VAL A 275 -8.45 10.32 -20.18
C VAL A 275 -8.85 11.79 -20.14
N ASN A 276 -9.86 12.21 -20.90
CA ASN A 276 -10.35 13.59 -20.88
C ASN A 276 -11.02 13.94 -19.55
N MET A 277 -11.67 12.99 -18.89
CA MET A 277 -12.22 13.16 -17.54
C MET A 277 -11.11 13.42 -16.52
N TRP A 278 -10.05 12.59 -16.53
CA TRP A 278 -8.88 12.78 -15.66
C TRP A 278 -8.17 14.11 -15.90
N LYS A 279 -8.00 14.51 -17.17
CA LYS A 279 -7.46 15.84 -17.51
C LYS A 279 -8.28 16.96 -16.90
N LYS A 280 -9.60 16.92 -17.06
CA LYS A 280 -10.50 17.92 -16.48
C LYS A 280 -10.41 17.97 -14.95
N PHE A 281 -10.30 16.83 -14.28
CA PHE A 281 -10.14 16.81 -12.84
C PHE A 281 -8.80 17.40 -12.42
N ALA A 282 -7.70 17.03 -13.07
CA ALA A 282 -6.36 17.57 -12.78
C ALA A 282 -6.23 19.09 -13.09
N GLU A 283 -7.02 19.62 -14.02
CA GLU A 283 -7.07 21.06 -14.33
C GLU A 283 -7.86 21.86 -13.29
N ASN A 284 -8.89 21.27 -12.68
CA ASN A 284 -9.82 21.98 -11.80
C ASN A 284 -9.56 21.76 -10.31
N TYR A 285 -8.82 20.73 -9.93
CA TYR A 285 -8.58 20.33 -8.54
C TYR A 285 -7.08 20.11 -8.29
N PRO A 286 -6.61 20.22 -7.05
CA PRO A 286 -5.20 20.06 -6.69
C PRO A 286 -4.76 18.59 -6.73
N ILE A 287 -4.96 17.87 -7.86
CA ILE A 287 -4.62 16.48 -8.02
C ILE A 287 -3.15 16.36 -8.39
N ILE A 288 -2.38 15.63 -7.60
CA ILE A 288 -0.97 15.33 -7.83
C ILE A 288 -0.71 13.86 -8.17
N SER A 289 -1.62 12.96 -7.80
CA SER A 289 -1.47 11.51 -8.00
C SER A 289 -2.78 10.86 -8.43
N LEU A 290 -2.70 9.96 -9.40
CA LEU A 290 -3.80 9.14 -9.91
C LEU A 290 -3.32 7.69 -10.00
N GLU A 291 -3.90 6.83 -9.18
CA GLU A 291 -3.65 5.39 -9.14
C GLU A 291 -4.69 4.67 -9.99
N ASP A 292 -4.23 3.70 -10.77
CA ASP A 292 -5.02 2.84 -11.66
C ASP A 292 -6.10 3.58 -12.45
N GLY A 293 -5.66 4.69 -13.08
CA GLY A 293 -6.52 5.51 -13.93
C GLY A 293 -6.96 4.84 -15.23
N MET A 294 -6.39 3.68 -15.56
CA MET A 294 -6.74 2.79 -16.68
C MET A 294 -6.67 1.33 -16.20
N GLY A 295 -7.37 0.43 -16.86
CA GLY A 295 -7.41 -0.99 -16.51
C GLY A 295 -6.03 -1.69 -16.62
N GLU A 296 -5.82 -2.72 -15.80
CA GLU A 296 -4.53 -3.43 -15.64
C GLU A 296 -3.97 -4.06 -16.92
N ASN A 297 -4.83 -4.37 -17.89
CA ASN A 297 -4.46 -4.93 -19.19
C ASN A 297 -4.57 -3.91 -20.35
N ASP A 298 -5.06 -2.69 -20.08
CA ASP A 298 -5.22 -1.65 -21.10
C ASP A 298 -3.94 -0.82 -21.31
N TRP A 299 -2.87 -1.46 -21.78
CA TRP A 299 -1.59 -0.81 -22.06
C TRP A 299 -1.70 0.37 -23.02
N GLU A 300 -2.61 0.34 -23.99
CA GLU A 300 -2.89 1.45 -24.91
C GLU A 300 -3.52 2.64 -24.18
N GLY A 301 -4.48 2.37 -23.30
CA GLY A 301 -5.09 3.38 -22.45
C GLY A 301 -4.06 4.03 -21.53
N TRP A 302 -3.20 3.23 -20.89
CA TRP A 302 -2.09 3.73 -20.07
C TRP A 302 -1.11 4.62 -20.88
N ALA A 303 -0.79 4.26 -22.12
CA ALA A 303 0.05 5.10 -22.98
C ALA A 303 -0.62 6.45 -23.28
N LEU A 304 -1.92 6.45 -23.56
CA LEU A 304 -2.70 7.69 -23.76
C LEU A 304 -2.73 8.55 -22.49
N LEU A 305 -2.99 7.95 -21.34
CA LEU A 305 -3.02 8.63 -20.05
C LEU A 305 -1.65 9.24 -19.71
N THR A 306 -0.58 8.44 -19.85
CA THR A 306 0.79 8.89 -19.57
C THR A 306 1.20 10.05 -20.45
N LYS A 307 0.91 9.99 -21.74
CA LYS A 307 1.14 11.10 -22.68
C LYS A 307 0.38 12.36 -22.29
N ALA A 308 -0.84 12.21 -21.76
CA ALA A 308 -1.71 13.35 -21.44
C ALA A 308 -1.37 14.02 -20.12
N LEU A 309 -0.98 13.26 -19.09
CA LEU A 309 -0.86 13.73 -17.70
C LEU A 309 0.48 13.43 -17.03
N GLY A 310 1.28 12.49 -17.53
CA GLY A 310 2.47 11.98 -16.85
C GLY A 310 3.56 13.00 -16.51
N SER A 311 3.56 14.19 -17.15
CA SER A 311 4.48 15.29 -16.80
C SER A 311 3.97 16.19 -15.65
N LYS A 312 2.72 16.03 -15.24
CA LYS A 312 2.06 16.90 -14.24
C LYS A 312 1.45 16.14 -13.07
N VAL A 313 1.12 14.87 -13.29
CA VAL A 313 0.44 13.99 -12.33
C VAL A 313 1.24 12.70 -12.20
N GLN A 314 1.48 12.27 -10.97
CA GLN A 314 2.01 10.96 -10.67
C GLN A 314 0.96 9.92 -11.07
N LEU A 315 1.32 9.00 -11.94
CA LEU A 315 0.48 7.93 -12.44
C LEU A 315 0.96 6.62 -11.83
N VAL A 316 0.24 6.14 -10.82
CA VAL A 316 0.61 4.97 -10.02
C VAL A 316 -0.03 3.73 -10.60
N GLY A 317 0.77 2.69 -10.87
CA GLY A 317 0.26 1.36 -11.18
C GLY A 317 0.22 0.50 -9.91
N ASP A 318 -0.99 0.13 -9.46
CA ASP A 318 -1.26 -0.91 -8.46
C ASP A 318 -1.56 -2.23 -9.19
N ASP A 319 -2.76 -2.44 -9.69
CA ASP A 319 -3.14 -3.63 -10.44
C ASP A 319 -2.30 -3.78 -11.73
N LEU A 320 -1.87 -2.67 -12.32
CA LEU A 320 -0.99 -2.67 -13.49
C LEU A 320 0.32 -3.41 -13.21
N PHE A 321 0.94 -3.22 -12.05
CA PHE A 321 2.29 -3.73 -11.73
C PHE A 321 2.32 -4.81 -10.67
N VAL A 322 1.37 -4.86 -9.76
CA VAL A 322 1.22 -5.82 -8.64
C VAL A 322 2.55 -6.09 -7.90
N THR A 323 3.36 -5.05 -7.68
CA THR A 323 4.70 -5.14 -7.07
C THR A 323 5.65 -6.11 -7.81
N ASN A 324 5.31 -6.49 -9.04
CA ASN A 324 6.02 -7.50 -9.84
C ASN A 324 7.03 -6.87 -10.78
N THR A 325 8.31 -7.25 -10.67
CA THR A 325 9.40 -6.70 -11.47
C THR A 325 9.26 -6.94 -12.98
N GLN A 326 8.62 -8.04 -13.40
CA GLN A 326 8.40 -8.32 -14.83
C GLN A 326 7.34 -7.39 -15.44
N ARG A 327 6.24 -7.17 -14.71
CA ARG A 327 5.20 -6.22 -15.13
C ARG A 327 5.72 -4.79 -15.11
N LEU A 328 6.46 -4.41 -14.04
CA LEU A 328 7.12 -3.10 -13.95
C LEU A 328 8.09 -2.87 -15.12
N LYS A 329 8.92 -3.87 -15.44
CA LYS A 329 9.83 -3.82 -16.60
C LYS A 329 9.06 -3.57 -17.89
N THR A 330 7.95 -4.26 -18.11
CA THR A 330 7.07 -4.05 -19.28
C THR A 330 6.55 -2.61 -19.33
N GLY A 331 6.13 -2.04 -18.21
CA GLY A 331 5.67 -0.65 -18.14
C GLY A 331 6.78 0.36 -18.46
N ILE A 332 7.99 0.13 -17.92
CA ILE A 332 9.16 0.96 -18.19
C ILE A 332 9.51 0.93 -19.68
N GLU A 333 9.57 -0.26 -20.31
CA GLU A 333 9.85 -0.43 -21.73
C GLU A 333 8.79 0.22 -22.63
N LYS A 334 7.53 0.21 -22.21
CA LYS A 334 6.40 0.86 -22.91
C LYS A 334 6.26 2.35 -22.59
N HIS A 335 7.06 2.89 -21.67
CA HIS A 335 6.97 4.27 -21.18
C HIS A 335 5.58 4.64 -20.68
N VAL A 336 4.95 3.78 -19.88
CA VAL A 336 3.62 3.99 -19.30
C VAL A 336 3.69 4.06 -17.78
N ALA A 337 2.82 4.87 -17.18
CA ALA A 337 2.88 5.26 -15.77
C ALA A 337 4.18 6.03 -15.43
N ASN A 338 4.40 6.40 -14.18
CA ASN A 338 5.62 6.99 -13.67
C ASN A 338 5.82 6.73 -12.17
N ALA A 339 5.00 5.83 -11.61
CA ALA A 339 5.06 5.39 -10.22
C ALA A 339 4.52 3.97 -10.07
N ILE A 340 4.94 3.28 -9.03
CA ILE A 340 4.43 1.95 -8.64
C ILE A 340 3.89 1.98 -7.22
N LEU A 341 2.78 1.28 -6.98
CA LEU A 341 2.32 0.94 -5.64
C LEU A 341 3.04 -0.33 -5.17
N ILE A 342 3.49 -0.35 -3.92
CA ILE A 342 4.24 -1.45 -3.33
C ILE A 342 3.42 -2.09 -2.24
N LYS A 343 2.95 -3.29 -2.48
CA LYS A 343 2.22 -4.14 -1.52
C LYS A 343 3.01 -5.42 -1.30
N VAL A 344 3.59 -5.57 -0.12
CA VAL A 344 4.52 -6.68 0.20
C VAL A 344 3.91 -8.07 -0.07
N ASN A 345 2.60 -8.23 0.14
CA ASN A 345 1.93 -9.51 -0.06
C ASN A 345 1.55 -9.81 -1.53
N GLN A 346 1.58 -8.81 -2.42
CA GLN A 346 1.35 -9.04 -3.86
C GLN A 346 2.49 -9.82 -4.51
N ILE A 347 3.69 -9.75 -3.93
CA ILE A 347 4.87 -10.47 -4.41
C ILE A 347 5.35 -11.56 -3.45
N GLY A 348 5.25 -11.36 -2.13
CA GLY A 348 5.34 -12.39 -1.11
C GLY A 348 6.70 -12.62 -0.47
N THR A 349 7.74 -11.81 -0.76
CA THR A 349 9.00 -11.77 0.00
C THR A 349 9.51 -10.33 0.16
N LEU A 350 10.32 -10.11 1.18
CA LEU A 350 10.99 -8.83 1.40
C LEU A 350 11.96 -8.53 0.25
N THR A 351 12.79 -9.49 -0.15
CA THR A 351 13.80 -9.30 -1.21
C THR A 351 13.16 -8.89 -2.54
N GLU A 352 12.10 -9.58 -2.99
CA GLU A 352 11.40 -9.20 -4.23
C GLU A 352 10.75 -7.81 -4.12
N THR A 353 10.25 -7.44 -2.93
CA THR A 353 9.73 -6.10 -2.66
C THR A 353 10.81 -5.02 -2.82
N LEU A 354 11.99 -5.27 -2.24
CA LEU A 354 13.15 -4.37 -2.36
C LEU A 354 13.61 -4.23 -3.82
N ASP A 355 13.63 -5.34 -4.57
CA ASP A 355 14.00 -5.35 -5.99
C ASP A 355 13.02 -4.53 -6.84
N ALA A 356 11.72 -4.62 -6.57
CA ALA A 356 10.70 -3.83 -7.27
C ALA A 356 10.89 -2.32 -7.03
N ILE A 357 11.11 -1.90 -5.78
CA ILE A 357 11.36 -0.49 -5.43
C ILE A 357 12.66 0.00 -6.08
N GLN A 358 13.73 -0.80 -6.04
CA GLN A 358 15.00 -0.44 -6.65
C GLN A 358 14.89 -0.29 -8.17
N MET A 359 14.16 -1.20 -8.83
CA MET A 359 13.91 -1.13 -10.27
C MET A 359 13.13 0.14 -10.63
N ALA A 360 12.07 0.48 -9.89
CA ALA A 360 11.29 1.70 -10.08
C ALA A 360 12.17 2.95 -9.97
N ASN A 361 12.92 3.08 -8.89
CA ASN A 361 13.80 4.23 -8.65
C ASN A 361 14.86 4.41 -9.76
N ARG A 362 15.48 3.31 -10.21
CA ARG A 362 16.45 3.35 -11.31
C ARG A 362 15.84 3.79 -12.64
N ALA A 363 14.56 3.57 -12.84
CA ALA A 363 13.82 4.02 -14.03
C ALA A 363 13.27 5.45 -13.91
N GLY A 364 13.46 6.12 -12.76
CA GLY A 364 12.90 7.44 -12.48
C GLY A 364 11.43 7.41 -12.08
N TYR A 365 10.91 6.24 -11.72
CA TYR A 365 9.57 6.09 -11.14
C TYR A 365 9.63 6.26 -9.62
N THR A 366 8.61 6.87 -9.03
CA THR A 366 8.42 6.87 -7.58
C THR A 366 7.80 5.55 -7.11
N ALA A 367 8.04 5.21 -5.85
CA ALA A 367 7.43 4.06 -5.19
C ALA A 367 6.57 4.55 -4.02
N VAL A 368 5.32 4.07 -3.94
CA VAL A 368 4.41 4.34 -2.85
C VAL A 368 4.24 3.07 -2.03
N VAL A 369 4.74 3.04 -0.81
CA VAL A 369 4.57 1.88 0.08
C VAL A 369 3.14 1.85 0.59
N SER A 370 2.47 0.71 0.46
CA SER A 370 1.01 0.62 0.65
C SER A 370 0.61 -0.50 1.60
N HIS A 371 -0.48 -0.24 2.32
CA HIS A 371 -1.26 -1.21 3.06
C HIS A 371 -2.12 -2.08 2.13
N ARG A 372 -2.93 -2.96 2.74
CA ARG A 372 -4.06 -3.63 2.09
C ARG A 372 -5.38 -3.27 2.80
N SER A 373 -6.52 -3.63 2.20
CA SER A 373 -7.84 -3.42 2.82
C SER A 373 -8.02 -4.23 4.11
N GLY A 374 -7.50 -5.45 4.20
CA GLY A 374 -7.39 -6.23 5.44
C GLY A 374 -6.00 -6.05 6.05
N GLU A 375 -5.93 -5.30 7.14
CA GLU A 375 -4.70 -5.01 7.87
C GLU A 375 -4.70 -5.60 9.26
N THR A 376 -3.52 -5.58 9.90
CA THR A 376 -3.32 -5.94 11.30
C THR A 376 -2.67 -4.76 12.03
N GLU A 377 -2.27 -4.93 13.29
CA GLU A 377 -1.43 -3.96 14.02
C GLU A 377 0.02 -3.91 13.55
N ASP A 378 0.45 -4.80 12.65
CA ASP A 378 1.81 -4.82 12.12
C ASP A 378 2.18 -3.50 11.44
N THR A 379 3.39 -2.98 11.72
CA THR A 379 3.86 -1.67 11.25
C THR A 379 5.01 -1.75 10.24
N THR A 380 5.34 -2.93 9.75
CA THR A 380 6.48 -3.18 8.86
C THR A 380 6.54 -2.21 7.68
N ILE A 381 5.39 -1.87 7.08
CA ILE A 381 5.35 -0.96 5.93
C ILE A 381 5.76 0.48 6.27
N ALA A 382 5.60 0.92 7.51
CA ALA A 382 6.09 2.21 7.97
C ALA A 382 7.62 2.22 8.03
N ASP A 383 8.22 1.19 8.64
CA ASP A 383 9.67 1.01 8.67
C ASP A 383 10.24 0.87 7.25
N LEU A 384 9.58 0.10 6.38
CA LEU A 384 10.00 -0.11 5.00
C LEU A 384 10.01 1.21 4.20
N ALA A 385 9.01 2.06 4.37
CA ALA A 385 8.94 3.34 3.68
C ALA A 385 10.11 4.27 4.04
N VAL A 386 10.52 4.28 5.33
CA VAL A 386 11.68 5.06 5.79
C VAL A 386 12.99 4.39 5.39
N ALA A 387 13.09 3.06 5.53
CA ALA A 387 14.28 2.29 5.16
C ALA A 387 14.77 2.61 3.75
N LEU A 388 13.85 2.67 2.81
CA LEU A 388 14.18 2.86 1.40
C LEU A 388 14.09 4.31 0.92
N ASN A 389 13.84 5.24 1.85
CA ASN A 389 13.58 6.64 1.52
C ASN A 389 12.54 6.74 0.39
N ALA A 390 11.47 5.93 0.46
CA ALA A 390 10.47 5.81 -0.60
C ALA A 390 9.73 7.13 -0.86
N GLY A 391 9.70 8.00 0.14
CA GLY A 391 9.14 9.34 0.05
C GLY A 391 7.62 9.40 0.14
N GLN A 392 6.90 8.28 0.00
CA GLN A 392 5.44 8.23 0.02
C GLN A 392 4.92 6.95 0.68
N ILE A 393 3.76 7.05 1.38
CA ILE A 393 3.06 5.92 2.01
C ILE A 393 1.55 6.08 1.84
N LYS A 394 0.86 4.99 1.48
CA LYS A 394 -0.59 4.89 1.39
C LYS A 394 -1.06 3.87 2.43
N THR A 395 -1.66 4.32 3.54
CA THR A 395 -2.08 3.40 4.61
C THR A 395 -3.39 3.81 5.31
N GLY A 396 -4.35 4.29 4.51
CA GLY A 396 -5.72 4.58 4.95
C GLY A 396 -5.90 5.92 5.63
N ALA A 397 -7.04 6.11 6.28
CA ALA A 397 -7.40 7.33 6.99
C ALA A 397 -6.66 7.46 8.35
N PRO A 398 -6.62 8.66 8.97
CA PRO A 398 -6.17 8.84 10.35
C PRO A 398 -7.24 8.33 11.35
N SER A 399 -7.78 7.16 11.11
CA SER A 399 -8.88 6.50 11.82
C SER A 399 -8.74 5.00 11.67
N ARG A 400 -9.20 4.20 12.63
CA ARG A 400 -9.02 2.75 12.80
C ARG A 400 -7.58 2.40 13.20
N THR A 401 -7.44 1.58 14.26
CA THR A 401 -6.13 1.28 14.87
C THR A 401 -5.17 0.60 13.91
N ASP A 402 -5.67 -0.27 13.03
CA ASP A 402 -4.92 -0.95 11.99
C ASP A 402 -4.22 0.01 11.01
N ARG A 403 -4.77 1.20 10.79
CA ARG A 403 -4.18 2.28 9.98
C ARG A 403 -3.30 3.18 10.83
N VAL A 404 -3.83 3.64 11.95
CA VAL A 404 -3.15 4.56 12.87
C VAL A 404 -1.86 3.97 13.45
N ALA A 405 -1.77 2.64 13.61
CA ALA A 405 -0.57 1.96 14.06
C ALA A 405 0.66 2.32 13.20
N LYS A 406 0.50 2.34 11.86
CA LYS A 406 1.57 2.69 10.92
C LYS A 406 1.96 4.18 11.04
N TYR A 407 0.98 5.06 11.19
CA TYR A 407 1.23 6.48 11.39
C TYR A 407 1.92 6.79 12.72
N ASN A 408 1.53 6.10 13.79
CA ASN A 408 2.19 6.21 15.09
C ASN A 408 3.62 5.67 15.06
N GLN A 409 3.89 4.62 14.27
CA GLN A 409 5.25 4.12 14.08
C GLN A 409 6.13 5.17 13.40
N LEU A 410 5.64 5.88 12.40
CA LEU A 410 6.37 6.97 11.75
C LEU A 410 6.66 8.14 12.71
N LEU A 411 5.79 8.42 13.70
CA LEU A 411 6.08 9.39 14.76
C LEU A 411 7.26 8.93 15.63
N ARG A 412 7.33 7.64 16.00
CA ARG A 412 8.43 7.09 16.77
C ARG A 412 9.75 7.15 15.98
N ILE A 413 9.71 6.80 14.69
CA ILE A 413 10.88 6.88 13.81
C ILE A 413 11.35 8.33 13.66
N GLU A 414 10.43 9.30 13.50
CA GLU A 414 10.80 10.73 13.45
C GLU A 414 11.48 11.18 14.75
N GLU A 415 10.98 10.73 15.90
CA GLU A 415 11.58 11.03 17.22
C GLU A 415 12.97 10.40 17.37
N GLU A 416 13.17 9.17 16.93
CA GLU A 416 14.49 8.49 16.95
C GLU A 416 15.51 9.16 16.02
N LEU A 417 15.07 9.64 14.86
CA LEU A 417 15.93 10.33 13.89
C LEU A 417 16.26 11.77 14.31
N ASP A 418 15.41 12.40 15.14
CA ASP A 418 15.55 13.76 15.62
C ASP A 418 15.87 14.76 14.49
N ASP A 419 16.94 15.55 14.60
CA ASP A 419 17.36 16.53 13.60
C ASP A 419 17.80 15.92 12.25
N ALA A 420 18.04 14.60 12.19
CA ALA A 420 18.34 13.90 10.94
C ALA A 420 17.09 13.56 10.10
N ALA A 421 15.90 13.62 10.71
CA ALA A 421 14.65 13.33 10.02
C ALA A 421 14.41 14.32 8.86
N GLN A 422 14.02 13.79 7.70
CA GLN A 422 13.69 14.57 6.52
C GLN A 422 12.26 14.32 6.08
N TYR A 423 11.50 15.38 5.85
CA TYR A 423 10.18 15.32 5.25
C TYR A 423 10.20 16.12 3.94
N LEU A 424 10.09 15.43 2.81
CA LEU A 424 10.33 16.04 1.49
C LEU A 424 9.13 16.85 0.97
N GLY A 425 7.92 16.63 1.48
CA GLY A 425 6.73 17.31 0.99
C GLY A 425 6.60 17.12 -0.53
N ARG A 426 6.49 18.23 -1.26
CA ARG A 426 6.36 18.21 -2.73
C ARG A 426 7.58 17.61 -3.46
N GLU A 427 8.77 17.65 -2.88
CA GLU A 427 9.99 17.11 -3.49
C GLU A 427 9.98 15.56 -3.56
N ALA A 428 9.08 14.90 -2.81
CA ALA A 428 8.86 13.45 -2.92
C ALA A 428 8.37 13.01 -4.32
N PHE A 429 7.87 13.95 -5.13
CA PHE A 429 7.39 13.71 -6.49
C PHE A 429 8.47 14.01 -7.55
N PHE A 430 9.65 13.42 -7.40
CA PHE A 430 10.78 13.66 -8.31
C PHE A 430 10.52 13.20 -9.76
N ASN A 431 9.51 12.39 -9.99
CA ASN A 431 9.02 11.92 -11.29
C ASN A 431 8.21 13.00 -12.07
N LEU A 432 7.86 14.13 -11.43
CA LEU A 432 7.09 15.24 -12.02
C LEU A 432 7.98 16.44 -12.34
N ARG A 433 9.01 16.23 -13.12
CA ARG A 433 9.98 17.27 -13.49
C ARG A 433 9.77 17.75 -14.93
#